data_fe49b2fb70cb895ac7022b9ddc6e6db6
#
_entry.id   fe49b2fb70cb895ac7022b9ddc6e6db6
#
_cell.length_a   1.000
_cell.length_b   1.000
_cell.length_c   1.000
_cell.angle_alpha   90.00
_cell.angle_beta   90.00
_cell.angle_gamma   90.00
#
_symmetry.space_group_name_H-M   'P 1'
#
loop_
_entity.id
_entity.type
_entity.pdbx_description
1 polymer ?
#
loop_
_entity_poly.entity_id
_entity_poly.type
_entity_poly.pdbx_seq_one_letter_code
_entity_poly.pdbx_strand_id
1 'polypeptide(L)'
;MTALESYVGGRWVAGSGAQKTLHDPATEAVLGTVMQGGIDFAAVLQHAREVGGPALRALTFRQRGERLKQLSGLLHEHRDALIEIAARNGGNTRGDAKFDLDGASGTLAYYAQLATTLPDSNCLPDGEGLQLGRTPRFYGQHILVPRPGVAVHINAFNFPAWGMGEKMACALLAGVPVVSKAGTPSAMLAHRIAQLVVQSGILPEGSFQFLAGSVTGLLDLLGPMDTVAFTGSAATGALIRGNANLTARNVRINIEADSINSAVLGPDVEVGSDTFEQFLANVSVDMTQKAGQKCTAVRRIFVPAAMVGEVQTALIERLAATKVGNPLAADVRMGPLASADQLRDVRAGIDRLAAVATVLCGGSQPWSGPGYFVAPTLLLAKDVHAAVLHELEVFGPCATILPYGASGGDLAAQVIDLVNRGGGSLVASVYSDDREFVERVVLGIAPWHGRVWLGSEKTLGQALGPGAVLPGTIHGGPGRAGGGEE
;
A
#
# COMPACT_ATOMS: atom_id res chain seq x y z
N MET A 1 -2.78 -24.77 -17.71
CA MET A 1 -3.45 -23.56 -17.18
C MET A 1 -3.70 -23.79 -15.69
N THR A 2 -3.18 -22.94 -14.80
CA THR A 2 -3.26 -23.17 -13.36
C THR A 2 -4.58 -22.58 -12.82
N ALA A 3 -5.42 -23.41 -12.19
CA ALA A 3 -6.58 -22.94 -11.45
C ALA A 3 -6.13 -22.61 -10.02
N LEU A 4 -6.36 -21.39 -9.54
CA LEU A 4 -6.03 -21.02 -8.18
C LEU A 4 -7.12 -21.51 -7.23
N GLU A 5 -6.69 -22.17 -6.17
CA GLU A 5 -7.55 -22.67 -5.11
C GLU A 5 -7.47 -21.79 -3.87
N SER A 6 -8.51 -21.82 -3.05
CA SER A 6 -8.51 -21.23 -1.71
C SER A 6 -8.06 -22.27 -0.68
N TYR A 7 -7.32 -21.85 0.34
CA TYR A 7 -6.96 -22.70 1.48
C TYR A 7 -7.89 -22.38 2.64
N VAL A 8 -8.83 -23.27 2.89
CA VAL A 8 -9.91 -23.08 3.88
C VAL A 8 -10.22 -24.38 4.61
N GLY A 9 -10.45 -24.31 5.93
CA GLY A 9 -10.75 -25.49 6.75
C GLY A 9 -9.65 -26.54 6.70
N GLY A 10 -8.37 -26.14 6.64
CA GLY A 10 -7.21 -27.03 6.60
C GLY A 10 -6.95 -27.70 5.25
N ARG A 11 -7.62 -27.31 4.16
CA ARG A 11 -7.47 -27.93 2.83
C ARG A 11 -7.56 -26.93 1.69
N TRP A 12 -6.97 -27.27 0.56
CA TRP A 12 -7.14 -26.55 -0.69
C TRP A 12 -8.50 -26.91 -1.32
N VAL A 13 -9.24 -25.91 -1.74
CA VAL A 13 -10.59 -26.02 -2.29
C VAL A 13 -10.68 -25.22 -3.58
N ALA A 14 -11.05 -25.90 -4.66
CA ALA A 14 -11.43 -25.24 -5.90
C ALA A 14 -12.74 -24.47 -5.69
N GLY A 15 -12.79 -23.25 -6.18
CA GLY A 15 -14.04 -22.49 -6.21
C GLY A 15 -15.00 -22.99 -7.29
N SER A 16 -16.15 -22.32 -7.42
CA SER A 16 -17.14 -22.56 -8.47
C SER A 16 -17.74 -21.26 -8.99
N GLY A 17 -18.68 -21.34 -9.94
CA GLY A 17 -19.38 -20.19 -10.49
C GLY A 17 -18.59 -19.46 -11.58
N ALA A 18 -18.67 -18.13 -11.60
CA ALA A 18 -17.98 -17.31 -12.60
C ALA A 18 -16.46 -17.47 -12.51
N GLN A 19 -15.81 -17.52 -13.66
CA GLN A 19 -14.35 -17.64 -13.78
C GLN A 19 -13.74 -16.31 -14.20
N LYS A 20 -12.66 -15.89 -13.54
CA LYS A 20 -11.81 -14.78 -13.97
C LYS A 20 -10.47 -15.30 -14.45
N THR A 21 -10.05 -14.84 -15.63
CA THR A 21 -8.76 -15.22 -16.23
C THR A 21 -7.65 -14.29 -15.70
N LEU A 22 -6.50 -14.87 -15.44
CA LEU A 22 -5.27 -14.17 -15.04
C LEU A 22 -4.36 -14.11 -16.26
N HIS A 23 -3.82 -12.92 -16.53
CA HIS A 23 -2.99 -12.65 -17.68
C HIS A 23 -1.57 -12.24 -17.27
N ASP A 24 -0.61 -12.53 -18.13
CA ASP A 24 0.67 -11.85 -18.12
C ASP A 24 0.47 -10.44 -18.68
N PRO A 25 0.67 -9.39 -17.87
CA PRO A 25 0.35 -8.03 -18.30
C PRO A 25 1.31 -7.47 -19.36
N ALA A 26 2.46 -8.13 -19.60
CA ALA A 26 3.40 -7.72 -20.64
C ALA A 26 3.09 -8.33 -22.01
N THR A 27 2.44 -9.49 -22.05
CA THR A 27 2.20 -10.26 -23.30
C THR A 27 0.72 -10.56 -23.54
N GLU A 28 -0.15 -10.30 -22.55
CA GLU A 28 -1.57 -10.65 -22.50
C GLU A 28 -1.83 -12.18 -22.52
N ALA A 29 -0.79 -12.99 -22.46
CA ALA A 29 -0.92 -14.44 -22.42
C ALA A 29 -1.68 -14.91 -21.17
N VAL A 30 -2.53 -15.91 -21.33
CA VAL A 30 -3.27 -16.51 -20.22
C VAL A 30 -2.34 -17.34 -19.35
N LEU A 31 -2.27 -17.03 -18.06
CA LEU A 31 -1.46 -17.72 -17.04
C LEU A 31 -2.27 -18.74 -16.25
N GLY A 32 -3.49 -18.37 -15.90
CA GLY A 32 -4.34 -19.19 -15.03
C GLY A 32 -5.74 -18.61 -14.88
N THR A 33 -6.48 -19.20 -13.95
CA THR A 33 -7.87 -18.82 -13.67
C THR A 33 -8.15 -18.82 -12.17
N VAL A 34 -9.15 -18.05 -11.76
CA VAL A 34 -9.69 -18.07 -10.41
C VAL A 34 -11.20 -18.05 -10.44
N MET A 35 -11.80 -18.95 -9.67
CA MET A 35 -13.26 -19.03 -9.53
C MET A 35 -13.76 -18.00 -8.53
N GLN A 36 -14.91 -17.37 -8.79
CA GLN A 36 -15.41 -16.24 -8.00
C GLN A 36 -16.41 -16.62 -6.90
N GLY A 37 -16.71 -17.90 -6.72
CA GLY A 37 -17.65 -18.38 -5.71
C GLY A 37 -17.36 -19.80 -5.26
N GLY A 38 -18.32 -20.43 -4.57
CA GLY A 38 -18.25 -21.82 -4.13
C GLY A 38 -17.49 -22.05 -2.82
N ILE A 39 -17.15 -20.99 -2.08
CA ILE A 39 -16.53 -21.09 -0.75
C ILE A 39 -17.60 -20.84 0.33
N ASP A 40 -17.71 -21.75 1.27
CA ASP A 40 -18.55 -21.58 2.46
C ASP A 40 -17.84 -20.68 3.49
N PHE A 41 -18.14 -19.39 3.44
CA PHE A 41 -17.53 -18.40 4.34
C PHE A 41 -17.93 -18.59 5.81
N ALA A 42 -19.11 -19.17 6.09
CA ALA A 42 -19.48 -19.47 7.47
C ALA A 42 -18.56 -20.55 8.07
N ALA A 43 -18.30 -21.61 7.32
CA ALA A 43 -17.35 -22.65 7.73
C ALA A 43 -15.92 -22.12 7.84
N VAL A 44 -15.49 -21.23 6.92
CA VAL A 44 -14.16 -20.56 7.01
C VAL A 44 -14.01 -19.78 8.29
N LEU A 45 -14.98 -18.93 8.63
CA LEU A 45 -14.95 -18.12 9.86
C LEU A 45 -15.05 -18.99 11.12
N GLN A 46 -15.89 -20.02 11.09
CA GLN A 46 -16.01 -20.97 12.19
C GLN A 46 -14.69 -21.68 12.46
N HIS A 47 -14.04 -22.22 11.43
CA HIS A 47 -12.74 -22.90 11.58
C HIS A 47 -11.66 -21.96 12.14
N ALA A 48 -11.60 -20.71 11.67
CA ALA A 48 -10.68 -19.72 12.23
C ALA A 48 -10.94 -19.44 13.71
N ARG A 49 -12.23 -19.27 14.11
CA ARG A 49 -12.60 -18.95 15.50
C ARG A 49 -12.40 -20.13 16.46
N GLU A 50 -12.76 -21.34 16.04
CA GLU A 50 -12.82 -22.53 16.91
C GLU A 50 -11.51 -23.31 16.94
N VAL A 51 -10.71 -23.29 15.86
CA VAL A 51 -9.43 -24.00 15.76
C VAL A 51 -8.27 -23.03 15.83
N GLY A 52 -8.18 -22.09 14.90
CA GLY A 52 -7.03 -21.18 14.80
C GLY A 52 -6.89 -20.21 15.97
N GLY A 53 -7.99 -19.62 16.41
CA GLY A 53 -8.00 -18.66 17.52
C GLY A 53 -7.49 -19.24 18.84
N PRO A 54 -8.05 -20.35 19.33
CA PRO A 54 -7.54 -21.01 20.55
C PRO A 54 -6.07 -21.41 20.45
N ALA A 55 -5.64 -21.96 19.30
CA ALA A 55 -4.25 -22.36 19.09
C ALA A 55 -3.27 -21.18 19.15
N LEU A 56 -3.62 -20.02 18.57
CA LEU A 56 -2.80 -18.81 18.65
C LEU A 56 -2.82 -18.18 20.05
N ARG A 57 -3.96 -18.12 20.71
CA ARG A 57 -4.08 -17.55 22.05
C ARG A 57 -3.36 -18.35 23.14
N ALA A 58 -3.14 -19.64 22.90
CA ALA A 58 -2.33 -20.47 23.80
C ALA A 58 -0.82 -20.11 23.74
N LEU A 59 -0.37 -19.45 22.68
CA LEU A 59 1.03 -19.04 22.51
C LEU A 59 1.28 -17.68 23.18
N THR A 60 2.51 -17.54 23.76
CA THR A 60 3.00 -16.24 24.22
C THR A 60 3.40 -15.33 23.04
N PHE A 61 3.61 -14.04 23.31
CA PHE A 61 4.14 -13.11 22.30
C PHE A 61 5.47 -13.60 21.72
N ARG A 62 6.37 -14.11 22.56
CA ARG A 62 7.65 -14.69 22.13
C ARG A 62 7.46 -15.85 21.15
N GLN A 63 6.57 -16.79 21.47
CA GLN A 63 6.30 -17.94 20.62
C GLN A 63 5.65 -17.55 19.29
N ARG A 64 4.75 -16.55 19.28
CA ARG A 64 4.17 -16.00 18.05
C ARG A 64 5.24 -15.24 17.22
N GLY A 65 6.09 -14.46 17.88
CA GLY A 65 7.22 -13.77 17.25
C GLY A 65 8.20 -14.73 16.57
N GLU A 66 8.51 -15.86 17.20
CA GLU A 66 9.37 -16.88 16.58
C GLU A 66 8.78 -17.43 15.28
N ARG A 67 7.45 -17.63 15.22
CA ARG A 67 6.77 -18.05 13.98
C ARG A 67 6.84 -16.96 12.90
N LEU A 68 6.69 -15.69 13.25
CA LEU A 68 6.86 -14.58 12.31
C LEU A 68 8.28 -14.51 11.76
N LYS A 69 9.30 -14.76 12.60
CA LYS A 69 10.70 -14.86 12.18
C LYS A 69 10.92 -15.98 11.17
N GLN A 70 10.33 -17.15 11.43
CA GLN A 70 10.40 -18.31 10.53
C GLN A 70 9.71 -18.01 9.19
N LEU A 71 8.55 -17.32 9.20
CA LEU A 71 7.87 -16.88 7.97
C LEU A 71 8.70 -15.86 7.18
N SER A 72 9.37 -14.92 7.85
CA SER A 72 10.31 -14.00 7.21
C SER A 72 11.44 -14.76 6.49
N GLY A 73 12.05 -15.72 7.16
CA GLY A 73 13.08 -16.59 6.58
C GLY A 73 12.58 -17.40 5.38
N LEU A 74 11.36 -17.94 5.47
CA LEU A 74 10.71 -18.71 4.40
C LEU A 74 10.53 -17.85 3.11
N LEU A 75 10.07 -16.61 3.25
CA LEU A 75 9.93 -15.72 2.10
C LEU A 75 11.29 -15.36 1.48
N HIS A 76 12.30 -15.16 2.32
CA HIS A 76 13.66 -14.88 1.86
C HIS A 76 14.28 -16.07 1.11
N GLU A 77 14.10 -17.29 1.60
CA GLU A 77 14.58 -18.52 0.96
C GLU A 77 13.99 -18.72 -0.44
N HIS A 78 12.70 -18.42 -0.61
CA HIS A 78 12.00 -18.60 -1.89
C HIS A 78 11.96 -17.35 -2.77
N ARG A 79 12.69 -16.28 -2.41
CA ARG A 79 12.62 -14.95 -3.00
C ARG A 79 12.76 -14.93 -4.53
N ASP A 80 13.74 -15.61 -5.10
CA ASP A 80 13.98 -15.55 -6.56
C ASP A 80 12.85 -16.18 -7.37
N ALA A 81 12.28 -17.30 -6.89
CA ALA A 81 11.13 -17.91 -7.52
C ALA A 81 9.85 -17.04 -7.41
N LEU A 82 9.69 -16.34 -6.28
CA LEU A 82 8.59 -15.41 -6.09
C LEU A 82 8.72 -14.15 -6.96
N ILE A 83 9.94 -13.64 -7.18
CA ILE A 83 10.24 -12.54 -8.12
C ILE A 83 9.79 -12.90 -9.53
N GLU A 84 10.06 -14.11 -10.00
CA GLU A 84 9.65 -14.55 -11.35
C GLU A 84 8.12 -14.56 -11.49
N ILE A 85 7.41 -15.04 -10.47
CA ILE A 85 5.94 -15.02 -10.47
C ILE A 85 5.42 -13.57 -10.47
N ALA A 86 6.00 -12.69 -9.67
CA ALA A 86 5.63 -11.28 -9.60
C ALA A 86 5.83 -10.57 -10.95
N ALA A 87 6.88 -10.90 -11.69
CA ALA A 87 7.13 -10.35 -13.01
C ALA A 87 6.08 -10.81 -14.03
N ARG A 88 5.75 -12.11 -14.03
CA ARG A 88 4.79 -12.69 -14.99
C ARG A 88 3.34 -12.32 -14.69
N ASN A 89 2.92 -12.29 -13.43
CA ASN A 89 1.49 -12.05 -13.11
C ASN A 89 1.22 -10.62 -12.62
N GLY A 90 2.20 -9.90 -12.11
CA GLY A 90 2.03 -8.53 -11.63
C GLY A 90 2.64 -7.45 -12.53
N GLY A 91 3.42 -7.84 -13.55
CA GLY A 91 4.14 -6.89 -14.40
C GLY A 91 5.31 -6.18 -13.71
N ASN A 92 5.75 -6.70 -12.58
CA ASN A 92 6.80 -6.07 -11.78
C ASN A 92 8.18 -6.31 -12.37
N THR A 93 8.99 -5.26 -12.50
CA THR A 93 10.43 -5.45 -12.76
C THR A 93 11.06 -6.24 -11.60
N ARG A 94 12.27 -6.78 -11.81
CA ARG A 94 13.00 -7.47 -10.72
C ARG A 94 13.17 -6.56 -9.50
N GLY A 95 13.41 -5.25 -9.70
CA GLY A 95 13.52 -4.27 -8.63
C GLY A 95 12.22 -4.08 -7.87
N ASP A 96 11.10 -3.95 -8.60
CA ASP A 96 9.77 -3.79 -8.00
C ASP A 96 9.30 -5.02 -7.23
N ALA A 97 9.53 -6.21 -7.79
CA ALA A 97 9.21 -7.48 -7.13
C ALA A 97 10.04 -7.68 -5.86
N LYS A 98 11.33 -7.31 -5.93
CA LYS A 98 12.23 -7.33 -4.78
C LYS A 98 11.75 -6.40 -3.67
N PHE A 99 11.31 -5.20 -4.03
CA PHE A 99 10.80 -4.22 -3.07
C PHE A 99 9.55 -4.73 -2.33
N ASP A 100 8.62 -5.37 -3.02
CA ASP A 100 7.43 -5.98 -2.44
C ASP A 100 7.78 -7.14 -1.48
N LEU A 101 8.64 -8.06 -1.92
CA LEU A 101 9.03 -9.24 -1.13
C LEU A 101 9.91 -8.89 0.08
N ASP A 102 10.85 -7.95 -0.10
CA ASP A 102 11.70 -7.47 0.98
C ASP A 102 10.89 -6.68 2.02
N GLY A 103 9.89 -5.93 1.58
CA GLY A 103 8.91 -5.28 2.45
C GLY A 103 8.14 -6.29 3.30
N ALA A 104 7.63 -7.36 2.67
CA ALA A 104 6.92 -8.43 3.38
C ALA A 104 7.81 -9.14 4.42
N SER A 105 8.99 -9.60 4.00
CA SER A 105 9.91 -10.30 4.90
C SER A 105 10.46 -9.39 6.01
N GLY A 106 10.78 -8.14 5.68
CA GLY A 106 11.25 -7.13 6.63
C GLY A 106 10.20 -6.79 7.68
N THR A 107 8.93 -6.66 7.28
CA THR A 107 7.84 -6.40 8.23
C THR A 107 7.61 -7.58 9.17
N LEU A 108 7.61 -8.80 8.66
CA LEU A 108 7.54 -10.02 9.50
C LEU A 108 8.70 -10.08 10.51
N ALA A 109 9.92 -9.76 10.07
CA ALA A 109 11.10 -9.71 10.93
C ALA A 109 10.99 -8.62 12.00
N TYR A 110 10.47 -7.44 11.65
CA TYR A 110 10.24 -6.35 12.60
C TYR A 110 9.28 -6.76 13.72
N TYR A 111 8.11 -7.34 13.37
CA TYR A 111 7.16 -7.79 14.38
C TYR A 111 7.67 -8.98 15.20
N ALA A 112 8.51 -9.83 14.61
CA ALA A 112 9.24 -10.86 15.35
C ALA A 112 10.20 -10.25 16.38
N GLN A 113 10.92 -9.18 16.02
CA GLN A 113 11.79 -8.44 16.93
C GLN A 113 10.98 -7.71 18.01
N LEU A 114 9.88 -7.05 17.64
CA LEU A 114 8.96 -6.42 18.59
C LEU A 114 8.48 -7.42 19.66
N ALA A 115 8.15 -8.63 19.27
CA ALA A 115 7.72 -9.69 20.20
C ALA A 115 8.76 -9.97 21.30
N THR A 116 10.04 -9.72 21.07
CA THR A 116 11.10 -9.93 22.08
C THR A 116 11.12 -8.83 23.14
N THR A 117 10.51 -7.68 22.87
CA THR A 117 10.39 -6.57 23.83
C THR A 117 9.12 -6.64 24.68
N LEU A 118 8.19 -7.52 24.29
CA LEU A 118 6.94 -7.73 25.01
C LEU A 118 7.12 -8.78 26.12
N PRO A 119 6.26 -8.80 27.15
CA PRO A 119 6.29 -9.83 28.19
C PRO A 119 6.16 -11.24 27.59
N ASP A 120 6.80 -12.24 28.20
CA ASP A 120 6.60 -13.65 27.83
C ASP A 120 5.24 -14.17 28.35
N SER A 121 4.19 -13.56 27.84
CA SER A 121 2.80 -13.78 28.18
C SER A 121 1.95 -13.77 26.92
N ASN A 122 0.69 -14.16 27.02
CA ASN A 122 -0.30 -14.04 25.97
C ASN A 122 -1.18 -12.78 26.10
N CYS A 123 -0.96 -11.96 27.11
CA CYS A 123 -1.61 -10.67 27.33
C CYS A 123 -0.58 -9.60 27.71
N LEU A 124 -0.94 -8.33 27.57
CA LEU A 124 -0.06 -7.19 27.79
C LEU A 124 -0.74 -6.20 28.75
N PRO A 125 -0.09 -5.77 29.87
CA PRO A 125 -0.51 -4.59 30.60
C PRO A 125 -0.43 -3.35 29.70
N ASP A 126 -1.48 -2.53 29.72
CA ASP A 126 -1.58 -1.30 28.94
C ASP A 126 -1.30 -0.09 29.86
N GLY A 127 -0.08 0.42 29.76
CA GLY A 127 0.39 1.49 30.62
C GLY A 127 0.61 1.07 32.06
N GLU A 128 0.77 2.07 32.92
CA GLU A 128 0.82 1.90 34.37
C GLU A 128 -0.59 1.90 34.97
N GLY A 129 -0.79 1.10 36.00
CA GLY A 129 -2.07 1.10 36.71
C GLY A 129 -2.24 2.35 37.56
N LEU A 130 -3.49 2.66 37.89
CA LEU A 130 -3.88 3.85 38.61
C LEU A 130 -4.53 3.50 39.95
N GLN A 131 -4.15 4.23 41.02
CA GLN A 131 -4.91 4.22 42.26
C GLN A 131 -6.22 5.00 42.07
N LEU A 132 -7.35 4.31 42.14
CA LEU A 132 -8.67 4.87 41.87
C LEU A 132 -9.41 5.33 43.13
N GLY A 133 -8.88 5.00 44.31
CA GLY A 133 -9.48 5.35 45.59
C GLY A 133 -8.50 6.04 46.56
N ARG A 134 -8.96 6.29 47.80
CA ARG A 134 -8.15 6.93 48.83
C ARG A 134 -6.96 6.06 49.31
N THR A 135 -7.02 4.77 49.06
CA THR A 135 -5.97 3.81 49.46
C THR A 135 -5.52 2.97 48.29
N PRO A 136 -4.29 2.38 48.30
CA PRO A 136 -3.77 1.53 47.26
C PRO A 136 -4.59 0.24 47.01
N ARG A 137 -5.57 -0.05 47.84
CA ARG A 137 -6.42 -1.26 47.72
C ARG A 137 -7.44 -1.16 46.59
N PHE A 138 -7.78 0.05 46.12
CA PHE A 138 -8.60 0.27 44.94
C PHE A 138 -7.74 0.77 43.80
N TYR A 139 -7.29 -0.18 43.02
CA TYR A 139 -6.31 -0.01 41.93
C TYR A 139 -6.86 -0.57 40.62
N GLY A 140 -6.74 0.18 39.52
CA GLY A 140 -7.17 -0.22 38.21
C GLY A 140 -5.98 -0.43 37.27
N GLN A 141 -6.01 -1.49 36.47
CA GLN A 141 -5.02 -1.79 35.44
C GLN A 141 -5.73 -2.18 34.15
N HIS A 142 -5.42 -1.49 33.05
CA HIS A 142 -5.84 -1.93 31.74
C HIS A 142 -4.95 -3.08 31.27
N ILE A 143 -5.53 -4.06 30.60
CA ILE A 143 -4.83 -5.16 29.96
C ILE A 143 -5.32 -5.33 28.53
N LEU A 144 -4.40 -5.59 27.61
CA LEU A 144 -4.69 -5.98 26.25
C LEU A 144 -4.67 -7.51 26.16
N VAL A 145 -5.74 -8.08 25.65
CA VAL A 145 -5.90 -9.52 25.47
C VAL A 145 -6.22 -9.84 24.01
N PRO A 146 -5.82 -10.99 23.46
CA PRO A 146 -6.18 -11.39 22.09
C PRO A 146 -7.70 -11.43 21.90
N ARG A 147 -8.19 -10.84 20.81
CA ARG A 147 -9.62 -10.88 20.46
C ARG A 147 -10.03 -12.30 20.08
N PRO A 148 -11.19 -12.79 20.51
CA PRO A 148 -11.70 -14.11 20.15
C PRO A 148 -12.38 -14.14 18.76
N GLY A 149 -12.01 -13.26 17.85
CA GLY A 149 -12.52 -13.12 16.49
C GLY A 149 -11.53 -13.54 15.42
N VAL A 150 -11.79 -13.10 14.20
CA VAL A 150 -11.00 -13.33 13.00
C VAL A 150 -10.59 -12.00 12.38
N ALA A 151 -9.35 -11.90 11.90
CA ALA A 151 -8.88 -10.79 11.10
C ALA A 151 -9.08 -11.12 9.60
N VAL A 152 -10.02 -10.44 8.97
CA VAL A 152 -10.27 -10.54 7.53
C VAL A 152 -9.48 -9.47 6.81
N HIS A 153 -8.54 -9.89 5.97
CA HIS A 153 -7.67 -9.01 5.21
C HIS A 153 -8.04 -9.05 3.73
N ILE A 154 -8.45 -7.90 3.19
CA ILE A 154 -8.76 -7.73 1.77
C ILE A 154 -7.63 -6.90 1.16
N ASN A 155 -6.69 -7.58 0.51
CA ASN A 155 -5.44 -7.00 0.01
C ASN A 155 -5.59 -6.42 -1.39
N ALA A 156 -4.84 -5.38 -1.68
CA ALA A 156 -4.69 -4.78 -2.99
C ALA A 156 -3.80 -5.63 -3.92
N PHE A 157 -3.87 -5.36 -5.21
CA PHE A 157 -3.09 -6.09 -6.21
C PHE A 157 -1.65 -5.60 -6.37
N ASN A 158 -1.37 -4.37 -5.96
CA ASN A 158 -0.08 -3.71 -6.25
C ASN A 158 1.06 -4.18 -5.35
N PHE A 159 0.79 -4.60 -4.11
CA PHE A 159 1.74 -5.19 -3.17
C PHE A 159 1.21 -6.52 -2.61
N PRO A 160 1.12 -7.57 -3.46
CA PRO A 160 0.51 -8.84 -3.05
C PRO A 160 1.28 -9.58 -1.96
N ALA A 161 2.60 -9.40 -1.87
CA ALA A 161 3.43 -9.98 -0.81
C ALA A 161 3.43 -9.10 0.44
N TRP A 162 3.76 -7.82 0.31
CA TRP A 162 3.87 -6.91 1.44
C TRP A 162 2.54 -6.69 2.15
N GLY A 163 1.47 -6.35 1.41
CA GLY A 163 0.14 -6.13 2.00
C GLY A 163 -0.41 -7.37 2.72
N MET A 164 -0.11 -8.60 2.25
CA MET A 164 -0.44 -9.80 2.98
C MET A 164 0.45 -9.98 4.22
N GLY A 165 1.75 -9.72 4.11
CA GLY A 165 2.72 -9.91 5.17
C GLY A 165 2.52 -8.96 6.35
N GLU A 166 2.29 -7.65 6.09
CA GLU A 166 2.12 -6.64 7.13
C GLU A 166 0.85 -6.88 7.96
N LYS A 167 -0.29 -7.08 7.30
CA LYS A 167 -1.56 -7.34 8.00
C LYS A 167 -1.51 -8.65 8.78
N MET A 168 -0.91 -9.69 8.18
CA MET A 168 -0.74 -10.98 8.83
C MET A 168 0.18 -10.87 10.06
N ALA A 169 1.27 -10.12 9.99
CA ALA A 169 2.22 -9.96 11.09
C ALA A 169 1.55 -9.37 12.33
N CYS A 170 0.79 -8.28 12.17
CA CYS A 170 0.05 -7.63 13.25
C CYS A 170 -0.98 -8.59 13.88
N ALA A 171 -1.81 -9.21 13.05
CA ALA A 171 -2.89 -10.08 13.54
C ALA A 171 -2.37 -11.32 14.26
N LEU A 172 -1.39 -12.02 13.69
CA LEU A 172 -0.81 -13.23 14.28
C LEU A 172 -0.05 -12.92 15.58
N LEU A 173 0.70 -11.79 15.65
CA LEU A 173 1.35 -11.38 16.89
C LEU A 173 0.33 -11.04 17.97
N ALA A 174 -0.78 -10.41 17.60
CA ALA A 174 -1.90 -10.15 18.50
C ALA A 174 -2.69 -11.43 18.90
N GLY A 175 -2.38 -12.60 18.34
CA GLY A 175 -3.07 -13.86 18.65
C GLY A 175 -4.43 -14.03 17.97
N VAL A 176 -4.63 -13.36 16.83
CA VAL A 176 -5.87 -13.37 16.03
C VAL A 176 -5.64 -14.15 14.73
N PRO A 177 -6.48 -15.16 14.41
CA PRO A 177 -6.36 -15.92 13.17
C PRO A 177 -6.75 -15.06 11.96
N VAL A 178 -6.15 -15.37 10.82
CA VAL A 178 -6.21 -14.56 9.59
C VAL A 178 -6.98 -15.28 8.49
N VAL A 179 -7.90 -14.58 7.83
CA VAL A 179 -8.46 -14.93 6.52
C VAL A 179 -8.01 -13.87 5.52
N SER A 180 -7.05 -14.23 4.66
CA SER A 180 -6.41 -13.31 3.72
C SER A 180 -6.96 -13.50 2.30
N LYS A 181 -7.51 -12.42 1.72
CA LYS A 181 -8.01 -12.38 0.34
C LYS A 181 -7.01 -11.63 -0.54
N ALA A 182 -6.57 -12.27 -1.61
CA ALA A 182 -5.66 -11.68 -2.59
C ALA A 182 -6.33 -10.66 -3.52
N GLY A 183 -5.61 -9.63 -3.93
CA GLY A 183 -5.97 -8.81 -5.09
C GLY A 183 -5.93 -9.66 -6.37
N THR A 184 -7.04 -9.76 -7.09
CA THR A 184 -7.19 -10.70 -8.22
C THR A 184 -6.12 -10.54 -9.32
N PRO A 185 -5.74 -9.32 -9.77
CA PRO A 185 -4.76 -9.17 -10.86
C PRO A 185 -3.39 -9.80 -10.57
N SER A 186 -2.96 -9.85 -9.30
CA SER A 186 -1.67 -10.41 -8.87
C SER A 186 -1.82 -11.63 -7.95
N ALA A 187 -2.96 -12.32 -8.04
CA ALA A 187 -3.31 -13.41 -7.12
C ALA A 187 -2.33 -14.61 -7.16
N MET A 188 -1.61 -14.83 -8.27
CA MET A 188 -0.68 -15.97 -8.36
C MET A 188 0.48 -15.85 -7.37
N LEU A 189 1.02 -14.64 -7.16
CA LEU A 189 2.08 -14.43 -6.17
C LEU A 189 1.56 -14.70 -4.75
N ALA A 190 0.44 -14.09 -4.38
CA ALA A 190 -0.18 -14.30 -3.07
C ALA A 190 -0.56 -15.77 -2.83
N HIS A 191 -1.08 -16.46 -3.85
CA HIS A 191 -1.38 -17.90 -3.79
C HIS A 191 -0.12 -18.72 -3.57
N ARG A 192 0.99 -18.43 -4.28
CA ARG A 192 2.25 -19.14 -4.07
C ARG A 192 2.81 -18.92 -2.65
N ILE A 193 2.74 -17.71 -2.14
CA ILE A 193 3.11 -17.40 -0.75
C ILE A 193 2.22 -18.20 0.23
N ALA A 194 0.91 -18.22 0.01
CA ALA A 194 0.00 -19.02 0.83
C ALA A 194 0.35 -20.51 0.81
N GLN A 195 0.71 -21.07 -0.37
CA GLN A 195 1.20 -22.45 -0.47
C GLN A 195 2.45 -22.69 0.39
N LEU A 196 3.43 -21.79 0.34
CA LEU A 196 4.65 -21.90 1.13
C LEU A 196 4.35 -21.85 2.63
N VAL A 197 3.51 -20.90 3.06
CA VAL A 197 3.09 -20.77 4.47
C VAL A 197 2.42 -22.05 4.96
N VAL A 198 1.49 -22.61 4.19
CA VAL A 198 0.77 -23.84 4.55
C VAL A 198 1.71 -25.05 4.58
N GLN A 199 2.53 -25.22 3.54
CA GLN A 199 3.44 -26.36 3.41
C GLN A 199 4.54 -26.36 4.49
N SER A 200 4.92 -25.18 4.98
CA SER A 200 5.95 -25.07 6.02
C SER A 200 5.52 -25.62 7.40
N GLY A 201 4.22 -25.69 7.67
CA GLY A 201 3.71 -26.06 9.00
C GLY A 201 4.09 -25.09 10.13
N ILE A 202 4.61 -23.91 9.83
CA ILE A 202 5.05 -22.91 10.82
C ILE A 202 3.89 -22.43 11.68
N LEU A 203 2.74 -22.17 11.07
CA LEU A 203 1.57 -21.67 11.77
C LEU A 203 0.68 -22.81 12.30
N PRO A 204 0.06 -22.66 13.47
CA PRO A 204 -0.95 -23.61 13.95
C PRO A 204 -2.10 -23.76 12.96
N GLU A 205 -2.74 -24.92 12.93
CA GLU A 205 -3.93 -25.17 12.11
C GLU A 205 -5.00 -24.12 12.38
N GLY A 206 -5.70 -23.69 11.32
CA GLY A 206 -6.79 -22.69 11.38
C GLY A 206 -6.33 -21.25 11.62
N SER A 207 -5.05 -20.99 11.94
CA SER A 207 -4.56 -19.62 12.18
C SER A 207 -4.35 -18.80 10.89
N PHE A 208 -4.24 -19.45 9.75
CA PHE A 208 -4.14 -18.81 8.44
C PHE A 208 -5.03 -19.51 7.43
N GLN A 209 -5.85 -18.74 6.73
CA GLN A 209 -6.65 -19.18 5.61
C GLN A 209 -6.51 -18.19 4.45
N PHE A 210 -6.64 -18.68 3.23
CA PHE A 210 -6.42 -17.90 2.01
C PHE A 210 -7.60 -18.01 1.06
N LEU A 211 -8.08 -16.87 0.54
CA LEU A 211 -9.15 -16.77 -0.43
C LEU A 211 -8.62 -16.21 -1.76
N ALA A 212 -8.69 -17.01 -2.82
CA ALA A 212 -8.24 -16.64 -4.15
C ALA A 212 -9.25 -15.75 -4.89
N GLY A 213 -10.55 -16.06 -4.75
CA GLY A 213 -11.66 -15.45 -5.51
C GLY A 213 -12.35 -14.29 -4.79
N SER A 214 -13.62 -14.06 -5.17
CA SER A 214 -14.45 -13.02 -4.56
C SER A 214 -14.82 -13.36 -3.12
N VAL A 215 -15.02 -12.32 -2.32
CA VAL A 215 -15.48 -12.42 -0.92
C VAL A 215 -16.88 -11.81 -0.73
N THR A 216 -17.66 -11.74 -1.81
CA THR A 216 -19.05 -11.26 -1.73
C THR A 216 -19.86 -12.09 -0.76
N GLY A 217 -20.48 -11.44 0.23
CA GLY A 217 -21.23 -12.07 1.31
C GLY A 217 -20.41 -12.42 2.57
N LEU A 218 -19.07 -12.41 2.51
CA LEU A 218 -18.24 -12.68 3.70
C LEU A 218 -18.45 -11.65 4.81
N LEU A 219 -18.54 -10.36 4.44
CA LEU A 219 -18.68 -9.27 5.40
C LEU A 219 -20.02 -9.32 6.17
N ASP A 220 -21.04 -9.93 5.58
CA ASP A 220 -22.35 -10.08 6.20
C ASP A 220 -22.40 -11.16 7.31
N LEU A 221 -21.32 -11.95 7.43
CA LEU A 221 -21.17 -13.02 8.43
C LEU A 221 -20.26 -12.63 9.60
N LEU A 222 -19.67 -11.43 9.56
CA LEU A 222 -18.73 -10.98 10.60
C LEU A 222 -19.47 -10.58 11.87
N GLY A 223 -18.86 -10.90 13.02
CA GLY A 223 -19.34 -10.57 14.35
C GLY A 223 -18.55 -9.44 15.01
N PRO A 224 -18.96 -9.00 16.20
CA PRO A 224 -18.39 -7.83 16.88
C PRO A 224 -16.93 -8.00 17.31
N MET A 225 -16.43 -9.23 17.38
CA MET A 225 -15.04 -9.53 17.74
C MET A 225 -14.13 -9.68 16.52
N ASP A 226 -14.71 -9.75 15.32
CA ASP A 226 -13.91 -9.80 14.07
C ASP A 226 -13.40 -8.41 13.69
N THR A 227 -12.43 -8.39 12.80
CA THR A 227 -11.87 -7.16 12.24
C THR A 227 -11.75 -7.26 10.72
N VAL A 228 -11.86 -6.13 10.04
CA VAL A 228 -11.61 -6.01 8.60
C VAL A 228 -10.47 -5.03 8.38
N ALA A 229 -9.43 -5.45 7.65
CA ALA A 229 -8.42 -4.57 7.11
C ALA A 229 -8.47 -4.63 5.58
N PHE A 230 -8.70 -3.48 4.97
CA PHE A 230 -8.85 -3.32 3.53
C PHE A 230 -7.84 -2.34 2.98
N THR A 231 -7.16 -2.72 1.91
CA THR A 231 -6.36 -1.82 1.08
C THR A 231 -6.85 -1.91 -0.36
N GLY A 232 -7.21 -0.78 -0.96
CA GLY A 232 -7.72 -0.74 -2.34
C GLY A 232 -8.34 0.59 -2.72
N SER A 233 -9.35 0.56 -3.62
CA SER A 233 -9.99 1.78 -4.13
C SER A 233 -10.92 2.42 -3.11
N ALA A 234 -11.04 3.77 -3.16
CA ALA A 234 -11.99 4.55 -2.36
C ALA A 234 -13.44 4.03 -2.51
N ALA A 235 -13.86 3.68 -3.72
CA ALA A 235 -15.20 3.16 -3.98
C ALA A 235 -15.48 1.86 -3.20
N THR A 236 -14.54 0.91 -3.21
CA THR A 236 -14.67 -0.32 -2.43
C THR A 236 -14.61 -0.06 -0.93
N GLY A 237 -13.72 0.85 -0.48
CA GLY A 237 -13.65 1.29 0.91
C GLY A 237 -14.99 1.88 1.40
N ALA A 238 -15.64 2.70 0.59
CA ALA A 238 -16.97 3.25 0.89
C ALA A 238 -18.05 2.16 1.01
N LEU A 239 -18.04 1.16 0.10
CA LEU A 239 -18.95 0.01 0.19
C LEU A 239 -18.73 -0.79 1.48
N ILE A 240 -17.49 -1.02 1.89
CA ILE A 240 -17.18 -1.71 3.14
C ILE A 240 -17.69 -0.91 4.34
N ARG A 241 -17.43 0.40 4.40
CA ARG A 241 -17.92 1.28 5.47
C ARG A 241 -19.45 1.33 5.55
N GLY A 242 -20.12 1.33 4.39
CA GLY A 242 -21.58 1.33 4.28
C GLY A 242 -22.23 -0.04 4.49
N ASN A 243 -21.47 -1.10 4.76
CA ASN A 243 -22.04 -2.43 4.96
C ASN A 243 -22.88 -2.47 6.25
N ALA A 244 -24.16 -2.82 6.12
CA ALA A 244 -25.13 -2.78 7.22
C ALA A 244 -24.76 -3.72 8.38
N ASN A 245 -24.23 -4.91 8.10
CA ASN A 245 -23.82 -5.86 9.13
C ASN A 245 -22.62 -5.34 9.93
N LEU A 246 -21.60 -4.81 9.25
CA LEU A 246 -20.41 -4.26 9.92
C LEU A 246 -20.80 -3.10 10.84
N THR A 247 -21.67 -2.22 10.37
CA THR A 247 -22.17 -1.07 11.15
C THR A 247 -23.02 -1.53 12.33
N ALA A 248 -24.01 -2.40 12.11
CA ALA A 248 -24.93 -2.86 13.16
C ALA A 248 -24.23 -3.66 14.26
N ARG A 249 -23.12 -4.35 13.94
CA ARG A 249 -22.35 -5.15 14.90
C ARG A 249 -21.11 -4.45 15.45
N ASN A 250 -20.85 -3.21 15.06
CA ASN A 250 -19.65 -2.45 15.43
C ASN A 250 -18.36 -3.24 15.15
N VAL A 251 -18.28 -3.88 13.98
CA VAL A 251 -17.06 -4.57 13.54
C VAL A 251 -15.98 -3.53 13.34
N ARG A 252 -14.78 -3.79 13.89
CA ARG A 252 -13.63 -2.89 13.68
C ARG A 252 -13.18 -2.95 12.23
N ILE A 253 -13.12 -1.79 11.58
CA ILE A 253 -12.75 -1.65 10.17
C ILE A 253 -11.54 -0.74 10.09
N ASN A 254 -10.48 -1.21 9.40
CA ASN A 254 -9.36 -0.39 8.97
C ASN A 254 -9.40 -0.30 7.44
N ILE A 255 -9.32 0.89 6.88
CA ILE A 255 -9.33 1.13 5.44
C ILE A 255 -8.16 2.02 5.08
N GLU A 256 -7.31 1.53 4.20
CA GLU A 256 -6.38 2.30 3.40
C GLU A 256 -6.92 2.36 1.97
N ALA A 257 -7.13 3.57 1.48
CA ALA A 257 -7.68 3.79 0.14
C ALA A 257 -7.00 5.01 -0.49
N ASP A 258 -7.41 5.38 -1.64
CA ASP A 258 -7.24 6.63 -2.36
C ASP A 258 -6.23 7.64 -1.75
N SER A 259 -5.16 7.94 -2.45
CA SER A 259 -4.15 8.90 -2.00
C SER A 259 -3.68 9.79 -3.14
N ILE A 260 -3.57 11.08 -2.87
CA ILE A 260 -3.10 12.05 -3.87
C ILE A 260 -1.85 12.77 -3.36
N ASN A 261 -0.79 11.99 -3.20
CA ASN A 261 0.45 12.40 -2.57
C ASN A 261 1.12 13.59 -3.28
N SER A 262 1.83 14.37 -2.48
CA SER A 262 2.44 15.62 -2.90
C SER A 262 3.96 15.59 -2.73
N ALA A 263 4.68 16.20 -3.68
CA ALA A 263 6.07 16.59 -3.53
C ALA A 263 6.17 18.10 -3.63
N VAL A 264 6.79 18.76 -2.65
CA VAL A 264 6.95 20.21 -2.57
C VAL A 264 8.42 20.56 -2.69
N LEU A 265 8.78 21.34 -3.70
CA LEU A 265 10.11 21.94 -3.86
C LEU A 265 10.12 23.31 -3.20
N GLY A 266 11.06 23.59 -2.29
CA GLY A 266 11.22 24.89 -1.62
C GLY A 266 11.75 25.97 -2.55
N PRO A 267 11.43 27.24 -2.27
CA PRO A 267 11.89 28.36 -3.11
C PRO A 267 13.38 28.71 -2.92
N ASP A 268 14.01 28.17 -1.90
CA ASP A 268 15.43 28.29 -1.56
C ASP A 268 16.33 27.34 -2.35
N VAL A 269 15.74 26.30 -2.97
CA VAL A 269 16.51 25.24 -3.63
C VAL A 269 17.10 25.76 -4.93
N GLU A 270 18.41 25.69 -5.05
CA GLU A 270 19.11 26.06 -6.28
C GLU A 270 19.11 24.92 -7.30
N VAL A 271 18.96 25.25 -8.57
CA VAL A 271 19.06 24.28 -9.69
C VAL A 271 20.43 23.64 -9.71
N GLY A 272 20.48 22.31 -9.72
CA GLY A 272 21.70 21.52 -9.67
C GLY A 272 22.29 21.30 -8.29
N SER A 273 21.65 21.80 -7.21
CA SER A 273 22.02 21.45 -5.83
C SER A 273 21.67 20.00 -5.50
N ASP A 274 22.27 19.46 -4.46
CA ASP A 274 22.00 18.09 -3.98
C ASP A 274 20.52 17.90 -3.61
N THR A 275 19.89 18.90 -3.00
CA THR A 275 18.45 18.89 -2.67
C THR A 275 17.59 18.87 -3.94
N PHE A 276 17.96 19.62 -4.99
CA PHE A 276 17.28 19.60 -6.29
C PHE A 276 17.38 18.22 -6.95
N GLU A 277 18.58 17.64 -6.99
CA GLU A 277 18.81 16.31 -7.57
C GLU A 277 18.06 15.21 -6.82
N GLN A 278 18.00 15.29 -5.48
CA GLN A 278 17.23 14.39 -4.63
C GLN A 278 15.73 14.48 -4.92
N PHE A 279 15.20 15.69 -5.07
CA PHE A 279 13.80 15.92 -5.47
C PHE A 279 13.48 15.28 -6.81
N LEU A 280 14.28 15.53 -7.84
CA LEU A 280 14.09 14.96 -9.18
C LEU A 280 14.17 13.43 -9.16
N ALA A 281 15.13 12.88 -8.45
CA ALA A 281 15.32 11.43 -8.33
C ALA A 281 14.12 10.76 -7.64
N ASN A 282 13.67 11.30 -6.52
CA ASN A 282 12.54 10.75 -5.77
C ASN A 282 11.23 10.85 -6.56
N VAL A 283 10.94 11.99 -7.18
CA VAL A 283 9.76 12.18 -8.04
C VAL A 283 9.76 11.18 -9.19
N SER A 284 10.89 11.04 -9.89
CA SER A 284 11.01 10.11 -11.03
C SER A 284 10.80 8.65 -10.61
N VAL A 285 11.39 8.23 -9.48
CA VAL A 285 11.21 6.88 -8.92
C VAL A 285 9.75 6.67 -8.51
N ASP A 286 9.15 7.63 -7.82
CA ASP A 286 7.76 7.51 -7.36
C ASP A 286 6.76 7.42 -8.52
N MET A 287 7.03 8.09 -9.64
CA MET A 287 6.22 8.01 -10.85
C MET A 287 6.37 6.68 -11.59
N THR A 288 7.55 6.05 -11.57
CA THR A 288 7.88 4.93 -12.46
C THR A 288 7.95 3.58 -11.78
N GLN A 289 8.30 3.52 -10.49
CA GLN A 289 8.34 2.28 -9.72
C GLN A 289 6.96 1.62 -9.71
N LYS A 290 6.90 0.31 -10.04
CA LYS A 290 5.65 -0.46 -10.21
C LYS A 290 4.67 0.18 -11.22
N ALA A 291 5.19 0.87 -12.25
CA ALA A 291 4.41 1.66 -13.19
C ALA A 291 3.50 2.69 -12.48
N GLY A 292 3.97 3.32 -11.41
CA GLY A 292 3.21 4.29 -10.62
C GLY A 292 2.05 3.70 -9.82
N GLN A 293 1.88 2.38 -9.80
CA GLN A 293 0.80 1.69 -9.07
C GLN A 293 1.17 1.50 -7.59
N LYS A 294 1.53 2.60 -6.93
CA LYS A 294 1.81 2.67 -5.49
C LYS A 294 0.85 3.64 -4.81
N CYS A 295 0.36 3.25 -3.64
CA CYS A 295 -0.44 4.14 -2.80
C CYS A 295 0.34 5.39 -2.36
N THR A 296 1.67 5.29 -2.25
CA THR A 296 2.58 6.39 -1.89
C THR A 296 3.15 7.15 -3.09
N ALA A 297 2.81 6.78 -4.34
CA ALA A 297 3.34 7.47 -5.52
C ALA A 297 2.92 8.95 -5.57
N VAL A 298 3.87 9.83 -5.92
CA VAL A 298 3.58 11.25 -6.10
C VAL A 298 2.60 11.47 -7.26
N ARG A 299 1.60 12.32 -7.04
CA ARG A 299 0.59 12.70 -8.05
C ARG A 299 0.63 14.19 -8.34
N ARG A 300 1.00 15.00 -7.36
CA ARG A 300 1.06 16.47 -7.45
C ARG A 300 2.45 16.95 -7.08
N ILE A 301 3.08 17.69 -7.97
CA ILE A 301 4.45 18.19 -7.84
C ILE A 301 4.37 19.71 -7.73
N PHE A 302 4.51 20.26 -6.54
CA PHE A 302 4.43 21.69 -6.29
C PHE A 302 5.80 22.33 -6.46
N VAL A 303 5.91 23.27 -7.40
CA VAL A 303 7.18 23.90 -7.81
C VAL A 303 7.03 25.42 -7.77
N PRO A 304 8.01 26.16 -7.23
CA PRO A 304 8.01 27.62 -7.35
C PRO A 304 7.88 28.03 -8.83
N ALA A 305 7.02 29.01 -9.13
CA ALA A 305 6.74 29.41 -10.50
C ALA A 305 8.01 29.77 -11.31
N ALA A 306 9.01 30.33 -10.62
CA ALA A 306 10.28 30.71 -11.24
C ALA A 306 11.15 29.50 -11.66
N MET A 307 10.91 28.29 -11.13
CA MET A 307 11.72 27.09 -11.37
C MET A 307 11.01 26.07 -12.29
N VAL A 308 9.80 26.36 -12.76
CA VAL A 308 9.00 25.39 -13.53
C VAL A 308 9.73 24.95 -14.81
N GLY A 309 10.42 25.88 -15.50
CA GLY A 309 11.15 25.58 -16.74
C GLY A 309 12.26 24.54 -16.55
N GLU A 310 13.05 24.72 -15.52
CA GLU A 310 14.18 23.83 -15.16
C GLU A 310 13.67 22.48 -14.68
N VAL A 311 12.69 22.47 -13.78
CA VAL A 311 12.10 21.23 -13.23
C VAL A 311 11.44 20.41 -14.32
N GLN A 312 10.62 21.01 -15.19
CA GLN A 312 9.97 20.26 -16.27
C GLN A 312 10.99 19.65 -17.23
N THR A 313 12.03 20.40 -17.61
CA THR A 313 13.09 19.90 -18.51
C THR A 313 13.80 18.70 -17.89
N ALA A 314 14.26 18.82 -16.66
CA ALA A 314 14.98 17.78 -15.97
C ALA A 314 14.11 16.52 -15.72
N LEU A 315 12.83 16.67 -15.37
CA LEU A 315 11.93 15.53 -15.20
C LEU A 315 11.62 14.84 -16.53
N ILE A 316 11.41 15.58 -17.62
CA ILE A 316 11.20 15.01 -18.96
C ILE A 316 12.41 14.15 -19.37
N GLU A 317 13.63 14.65 -19.19
CA GLU A 317 14.85 13.92 -19.49
C GLU A 317 14.96 12.62 -18.69
N ARG A 318 14.72 12.66 -17.38
CA ARG A 318 14.74 11.48 -16.49
C ARG A 318 13.68 10.45 -16.88
N LEU A 319 12.46 10.90 -17.16
CA LEU A 319 11.36 10.02 -17.56
C LEU A 319 11.62 9.40 -18.94
N ALA A 320 12.18 10.15 -19.88
CA ALA A 320 12.58 9.63 -21.20
C ALA A 320 13.69 8.56 -21.11
N ALA A 321 14.58 8.66 -20.12
CA ALA A 321 15.61 7.66 -19.86
C ALA A 321 15.07 6.36 -19.23
N THR A 322 13.81 6.35 -18.75
CA THR A 322 13.17 5.19 -18.15
C THR A 322 12.76 4.18 -19.21
N LYS A 323 13.51 3.08 -19.35
CA LYS A 323 13.18 2.02 -20.31
C LYS A 323 11.92 1.25 -19.86
N VAL A 324 10.85 1.40 -20.64
CA VAL A 324 9.58 0.69 -20.46
C VAL A 324 9.57 -0.58 -21.30
N GLY A 325 9.07 -1.70 -20.77
CA GLY A 325 9.01 -2.94 -21.52
C GLY A 325 8.73 -4.18 -20.67
N ASN A 326 9.02 -5.36 -21.26
CA ASN A 326 8.82 -6.62 -20.55
C ASN A 326 9.68 -6.70 -19.29
N PRO A 327 9.07 -6.87 -18.10
CA PRO A 327 9.77 -6.85 -16.81
C PRO A 327 10.80 -7.96 -16.60
N LEU A 328 10.77 -9.00 -17.44
CA LEU A 328 11.78 -10.07 -17.44
C LEU A 328 13.11 -9.65 -18.08
N ALA A 329 13.12 -8.57 -18.86
CA ALA A 329 14.35 -8.05 -19.45
C ALA A 329 15.15 -7.23 -18.41
N ALA A 330 16.44 -7.52 -18.28
CA ALA A 330 17.29 -6.99 -17.20
C ALA A 330 17.49 -5.46 -17.27
N ASP A 331 17.36 -4.86 -18.43
CA ASP A 331 17.56 -3.43 -18.69
C ASP A 331 16.25 -2.62 -18.61
N VAL A 332 15.10 -3.28 -18.45
CA VAL A 332 13.80 -2.62 -18.24
C VAL A 332 13.72 -2.04 -16.83
N ARG A 333 13.20 -0.82 -16.73
CA ARG A 333 13.05 -0.07 -15.47
C ARG A 333 11.60 0.15 -15.07
N MET A 334 10.67 0.06 -16.02
CA MET A 334 9.24 0.13 -15.74
C MET A 334 8.51 -0.95 -16.55
N GLY A 335 7.73 -1.78 -15.87
CA GLY A 335 6.85 -2.79 -16.45
C GLY A 335 5.48 -2.22 -16.87
N PRO A 336 4.55 -3.11 -17.27
CA PRO A 336 3.16 -2.74 -17.58
C PRO A 336 2.34 -2.50 -16.32
N LEU A 337 1.13 -1.97 -16.50
CA LEU A 337 0.08 -1.99 -15.50
C LEU A 337 -0.42 -3.43 -15.27
N ALA A 338 -0.96 -3.71 -14.09
CA ALA A 338 -1.25 -5.08 -13.67
C ALA A 338 -2.43 -5.75 -14.43
N SER A 339 -3.29 -4.98 -15.07
CA SER A 339 -4.47 -5.52 -15.80
C SER A 339 -5.00 -4.57 -16.87
N ALA A 340 -5.82 -5.13 -17.78
CA ALA A 340 -6.54 -4.33 -18.78
C ALA A 340 -7.46 -3.27 -18.17
N ASP A 341 -8.09 -3.58 -17.02
CA ASP A 341 -8.94 -2.63 -16.30
C ASP A 341 -8.10 -1.44 -15.82
N GLN A 342 -6.92 -1.69 -15.23
CA GLN A 342 -6.01 -0.63 -14.83
C GLN A 342 -5.53 0.23 -16.03
N LEU A 343 -5.23 -0.41 -17.16
CA LEU A 343 -4.85 0.30 -18.37
C LEU A 343 -5.96 1.26 -18.84
N ARG A 344 -7.20 0.79 -18.89
CA ARG A 344 -8.37 1.60 -19.25
C ARG A 344 -8.53 2.79 -18.30
N ASP A 345 -8.50 2.53 -17.00
CA ASP A 345 -8.77 3.53 -15.97
C ASP A 345 -7.65 4.59 -15.90
N VAL A 346 -6.38 4.18 -16.05
CA VAL A 346 -5.23 5.11 -16.10
C VAL A 346 -5.29 6.00 -17.34
N ARG A 347 -5.58 5.45 -18.51
CA ARG A 347 -5.72 6.25 -19.74
C ARG A 347 -6.86 7.27 -19.63
N ALA A 348 -8.02 6.84 -19.17
CA ALA A 348 -9.15 7.72 -18.94
C ALA A 348 -8.83 8.81 -17.90
N GLY A 349 -8.05 8.47 -16.86
CA GLY A 349 -7.60 9.43 -15.86
C GLY A 349 -6.64 10.48 -16.45
N ILE A 350 -5.68 10.06 -17.26
CA ILE A 350 -4.75 10.96 -17.96
C ILE A 350 -5.53 11.93 -18.87
N ASP A 351 -6.51 11.44 -19.63
CA ASP A 351 -7.34 12.29 -20.51
C ASP A 351 -8.12 13.34 -19.73
N ARG A 352 -8.65 12.99 -18.55
CA ARG A 352 -9.35 13.93 -17.67
C ARG A 352 -8.40 15.01 -17.13
N LEU A 353 -7.16 14.65 -16.75
CA LEU A 353 -6.16 15.63 -16.32
C LEU A 353 -5.69 16.51 -17.49
N ALA A 354 -5.52 15.96 -18.69
CA ALA A 354 -5.10 16.69 -19.89
C ALA A 354 -6.11 17.76 -20.33
N ALA A 355 -7.36 17.67 -19.93
CA ALA A 355 -8.36 18.72 -20.18
C ALA A 355 -8.00 20.03 -19.45
N VAL A 356 -7.40 19.98 -18.27
CA VAL A 356 -7.03 21.13 -17.42
C VAL A 356 -5.53 21.36 -17.29
N ALA A 357 -4.71 20.50 -17.89
CA ALA A 357 -3.25 20.55 -17.85
C ALA A 357 -2.67 20.34 -19.26
N THR A 358 -1.44 20.76 -19.46
CA THR A 358 -0.67 20.49 -20.68
C THR A 358 0.14 19.21 -20.50
N VAL A 359 0.01 18.24 -21.39
CA VAL A 359 0.86 17.04 -21.40
C VAL A 359 2.25 17.46 -21.88
N LEU A 360 3.25 17.28 -21.02
CA LEU A 360 4.65 17.61 -21.32
C LEU A 360 5.38 16.42 -21.96
N CYS A 361 5.10 15.20 -21.48
CA CYS A 361 5.58 13.95 -22.07
C CYS A 361 4.61 12.80 -21.73
N GLY A 362 4.72 11.67 -22.45
CA GLY A 362 3.83 10.51 -22.27
C GLY A 362 2.44 10.74 -22.85
N GLY A 363 1.41 10.51 -22.04
CA GLY A 363 0.00 10.63 -22.43
C GLY A 363 -0.73 9.29 -22.46
N SER A 364 -2.02 9.33 -22.86
CA SER A 364 -2.93 8.19 -22.90
C SER A 364 -2.84 7.34 -24.18
N GLN A 365 -1.95 7.68 -25.11
CA GLN A 365 -1.87 7.03 -26.41
C GLN A 365 -1.63 5.52 -26.30
N PRO A 366 -2.19 4.71 -27.24
CA PRO A 366 -1.97 3.29 -27.27
C PRO A 366 -0.48 2.93 -27.38
N TRP A 367 -0.07 1.92 -26.61
CA TRP A 367 1.26 1.32 -26.75
C TRP A 367 1.36 0.52 -28.07
N SER A 368 2.54 0.51 -28.67
CA SER A 368 2.77 -0.29 -29.87
C SER A 368 3.07 -1.75 -29.48
N GLY A 369 2.13 -2.66 -29.78
CA GLY A 369 2.24 -4.08 -29.48
C GLY A 369 1.38 -4.52 -28.29
N PRO A 370 1.47 -5.81 -27.88
CA PRO A 370 0.70 -6.36 -26.77
C PRO A 370 1.16 -5.81 -25.41
N GLY A 371 0.30 -5.97 -24.41
CA GLY A 371 0.58 -5.63 -23.00
C GLY A 371 -0.06 -4.33 -22.54
N TYR A 372 -0.17 -4.21 -21.22
CA TYR A 372 -0.89 -3.11 -20.56
C TYR A 372 0.03 -1.92 -20.25
N PHE A 373 0.82 -1.50 -21.23
CA PHE A 373 1.81 -0.44 -21.06
C PHE A 373 1.22 0.97 -21.19
N VAL A 374 1.75 1.88 -20.38
CA VAL A 374 1.54 3.33 -20.45
C VAL A 374 2.90 4.01 -20.29
N ALA A 375 3.18 5.00 -21.13
CA ALA A 375 4.41 5.80 -20.98
C ALA A 375 4.37 6.63 -19.69
N PRO A 376 5.51 6.88 -19.01
CA PRO A 376 5.58 7.86 -17.93
C PRO A 376 5.04 9.20 -18.42
N THR A 377 4.05 9.74 -17.70
CA THR A 377 3.28 10.91 -18.13
C THR A 377 3.45 12.05 -17.14
N LEU A 378 3.97 13.17 -17.62
CA LEU A 378 4.11 14.42 -16.87
C LEU A 378 3.21 15.48 -17.46
N LEU A 379 2.45 16.15 -16.59
CA LEU A 379 1.57 17.25 -16.99
C LEU A 379 1.98 18.56 -16.27
N LEU A 380 1.60 19.70 -16.84
CA LEU A 380 1.71 21.02 -16.25
C LEU A 380 0.33 21.63 -16.11
N ALA A 381 -0.08 21.97 -14.91
CA ALA A 381 -1.38 22.59 -14.64
C ALA A 381 -1.53 23.92 -15.36
N LYS A 382 -2.67 24.14 -16.05
CA LYS A 382 -3.07 25.44 -16.64
C LYS A 382 -3.70 26.35 -15.59
N ASP A 383 -4.45 25.75 -14.68
CA ASP A 383 -5.03 26.37 -13.48
C ASP A 383 -4.77 25.45 -12.28
N VAL A 384 -3.93 25.92 -11.35
CA VAL A 384 -3.56 25.16 -10.14
C VAL A 384 -4.73 24.93 -9.18
N HIS A 385 -5.85 25.62 -9.38
CA HIS A 385 -7.06 25.51 -8.56
C HIS A 385 -8.11 24.55 -9.16
N ALA A 386 -7.87 24.00 -10.35
CA ALA A 386 -8.82 23.08 -10.98
C ALA A 386 -9.04 21.84 -10.11
N ALA A 387 -10.28 21.60 -9.68
CA ALA A 387 -10.66 20.58 -8.70
C ALA A 387 -10.14 19.18 -9.07
N VAL A 388 -10.21 18.80 -10.34
CA VAL A 388 -9.77 17.49 -10.82
C VAL A 388 -8.29 17.19 -10.52
N LEU A 389 -7.43 18.21 -10.43
CA LEU A 389 -6.01 18.06 -10.06
C LEU A 389 -5.81 17.65 -8.60
N HIS A 390 -6.81 17.94 -7.75
CA HIS A 390 -6.78 17.69 -6.31
C HIS A 390 -7.70 16.54 -5.90
N GLU A 391 -8.53 16.02 -6.80
CA GLU A 391 -9.53 15.00 -6.50
C GLU A 391 -9.26 13.66 -7.22
N LEU A 392 -8.66 13.71 -8.42
CA LEU A 392 -8.47 12.52 -9.23
C LEU A 392 -7.13 11.83 -8.95
N GLU A 393 -7.16 10.65 -8.37
CA GLU A 393 -6.01 9.75 -8.35
C GLU A 393 -5.94 8.96 -9.67
N VAL A 394 -4.86 9.15 -10.43
CA VAL A 394 -4.52 8.28 -11.57
C VAL A 394 -3.53 7.23 -11.08
N PHE A 395 -3.99 6.00 -10.87
CA PHE A 395 -3.17 4.92 -10.28
C PHE A 395 -2.24 4.27 -11.31
N GLY A 396 -1.34 5.08 -11.85
CA GLY A 396 -0.40 4.77 -12.93
C GLY A 396 0.79 5.72 -12.96
N PRO A 397 1.65 5.65 -13.97
CA PRO A 397 2.87 6.45 -14.06
C PRO A 397 2.58 7.90 -14.51
N CYS A 398 1.80 8.64 -13.71
CA CYS A 398 1.30 9.95 -14.06
C CYS A 398 1.37 10.91 -12.86
N ALA A 399 1.95 12.11 -13.08
CA ALA A 399 1.93 13.20 -12.11
C ALA A 399 1.80 14.57 -12.81
N THR A 400 1.34 15.56 -12.05
CA THR A 400 1.13 16.94 -12.56
C THR A 400 1.99 17.92 -11.78
N ILE A 401 2.72 18.80 -12.49
CA ILE A 401 3.40 19.96 -11.93
C ILE A 401 2.35 21.05 -11.68
N LEU A 402 2.32 21.58 -10.46
CA LEU A 402 1.46 22.67 -10.02
C LEU A 402 2.36 23.85 -9.59
N PRO A 403 2.49 24.91 -10.41
CA PRO A 403 3.24 26.09 -10.03
C PRO A 403 2.64 26.82 -8.84
N TYR A 404 3.47 27.31 -7.92
CA TYR A 404 3.03 28.20 -6.84
C TYR A 404 3.91 29.46 -6.78
N GLY A 405 3.42 30.53 -6.18
CA GLY A 405 4.18 31.77 -6.00
C GLY A 405 4.17 32.73 -7.20
N ALA A 406 3.43 32.47 -8.26
CA ALA A 406 3.38 33.32 -9.45
C ALA A 406 2.89 34.76 -9.16
N SER A 407 2.02 34.93 -8.18
CA SER A 407 1.48 36.25 -7.75
C SER A 407 2.31 36.93 -6.67
N GLY A 408 3.45 36.36 -6.26
CA GLY A 408 4.22 36.83 -5.10
C GLY A 408 3.51 36.55 -3.78
N GLY A 409 3.97 37.17 -2.71
CA GLY A 409 3.40 37.02 -1.36
C GLY A 409 3.97 35.85 -0.57
N ASP A 410 3.21 35.31 0.37
CA ASP A 410 3.62 34.23 1.27
C ASP A 410 3.60 32.87 0.56
N LEU A 411 4.77 32.39 0.14
CA LEU A 411 4.93 31.16 -0.63
C LEU A 411 4.56 29.90 0.18
N ALA A 412 4.91 29.90 1.48
CA ALA A 412 4.55 28.78 2.36
C ALA A 412 3.02 28.66 2.51
N ALA A 413 2.33 29.76 2.74
CA ALA A 413 0.87 29.76 2.85
C ALA A 413 0.19 29.28 1.56
N GLN A 414 0.69 29.71 0.38
CA GLN A 414 0.14 29.29 -0.91
C GLN A 414 0.29 27.79 -1.16
N VAL A 415 1.48 27.22 -0.92
CA VAL A 415 1.69 25.79 -1.15
C VAL A 415 0.94 24.94 -0.14
N ILE A 416 0.81 25.38 1.11
CA ILE A 416 -0.01 24.71 2.14
C ILE A 416 -1.48 24.64 1.69
N ASP A 417 -2.08 25.76 1.21
CA ASP A 417 -3.44 25.76 0.71
C ASP A 417 -3.63 24.76 -0.44
N LEU A 418 -2.72 24.79 -1.42
CA LEU A 418 -2.79 23.90 -2.59
C LEU A 418 -2.63 22.43 -2.22
N VAL A 419 -1.70 22.08 -1.32
CA VAL A 419 -1.48 20.72 -0.85
C VAL A 419 -2.74 20.20 -0.14
N ASN A 420 -3.29 20.99 0.77
CA ASN A 420 -4.45 20.61 1.60
C ASN A 420 -5.74 20.43 0.80
N ARG A 421 -5.87 21.00 -0.40
CA ARG A 421 -6.98 20.74 -1.33
C ARG A 421 -7.11 19.25 -1.71
N GLY A 422 -6.07 18.46 -1.52
CA GLY A 422 -6.13 17.00 -1.72
C GLY A 422 -7.06 16.26 -0.77
N GLY A 423 -7.48 16.86 0.34
CA GLY A 423 -8.45 16.28 1.26
C GLY A 423 -7.97 15.05 2.04
N GLY A 424 -6.67 14.89 2.20
CA GLY A 424 -6.01 13.79 2.88
C GLY A 424 -5.15 12.93 1.96
N SER A 425 -4.02 12.45 2.46
CA SER A 425 -3.08 11.60 1.72
C SER A 425 -2.23 10.75 2.67
N LEU A 426 -1.59 9.73 2.12
CA LEU A 426 -0.68 8.87 2.87
C LEU A 426 0.65 9.57 3.15
N VAL A 427 1.21 10.23 2.14
CA VAL A 427 2.53 10.87 2.27
C VAL A 427 2.59 12.21 1.52
N ALA A 428 3.30 13.16 2.11
CA ALA A 428 3.85 14.31 1.41
C ALA A 428 5.37 14.32 1.57
N SER A 429 6.08 14.87 0.59
CA SER A 429 7.52 15.13 0.69
C SER A 429 7.82 16.62 0.48
N VAL A 430 8.73 17.17 1.28
CA VAL A 430 9.14 18.57 1.24
C VAL A 430 10.66 18.62 1.07
N TYR A 431 11.12 19.33 0.06
CA TYR A 431 12.55 19.46 -0.29
C TYR A 431 12.96 20.92 -0.15
N SER A 432 13.74 21.23 0.88
CA SER A 432 14.21 22.57 1.18
C SER A 432 15.29 22.50 2.25
N ASP A 433 16.26 23.42 2.20
CA ASP A 433 17.27 23.64 3.22
C ASP A 433 16.92 24.86 4.11
N ASP A 434 15.86 25.62 3.75
CA ASP A 434 15.30 26.69 4.59
C ASP A 434 14.43 26.12 5.70
N ARG A 435 14.95 26.19 6.93
CA ARG A 435 14.29 25.67 8.12
C ARG A 435 12.94 26.33 8.40
N GLU A 436 12.81 27.63 8.19
CA GLU A 436 11.55 28.36 8.45
C GLU A 436 10.47 27.92 7.48
N PHE A 437 10.81 27.83 6.19
CA PHE A 437 9.89 27.32 5.17
C PHE A 437 9.45 25.88 5.49
N VAL A 438 10.39 24.98 5.79
CA VAL A 438 10.10 23.57 6.13
C VAL A 438 9.19 23.49 7.35
N GLU A 439 9.48 24.19 8.44
CA GLU A 439 8.69 24.16 9.67
C GLU A 439 7.24 24.62 9.40
N ARG A 440 7.07 25.73 8.70
CA ARG A 440 5.74 26.25 8.36
C ARG A 440 4.95 25.30 7.46
N VAL A 441 5.58 24.76 6.41
CA VAL A 441 4.91 23.83 5.49
C VAL A 441 4.54 22.54 6.23
N VAL A 442 5.46 21.93 6.99
CA VAL A 442 5.20 20.71 7.74
C VAL A 442 4.02 20.88 8.70
N LEU A 443 4.03 21.94 9.52
CA LEU A 443 2.94 22.19 10.47
C LEU A 443 1.61 22.46 9.75
N GLY A 444 1.64 23.08 8.58
CA GLY A 444 0.44 23.40 7.80
C GLY A 444 -0.18 22.20 7.08
N ILE A 445 0.63 21.18 6.68
CA ILE A 445 0.14 20.03 5.92
C ILE A 445 0.03 18.74 6.76
N ALA A 446 0.75 18.62 7.88
CA ALA A 446 0.78 17.40 8.69
C ALA A 446 -0.61 16.88 9.11
N PRO A 447 -1.62 17.72 9.45
CA PRO A 447 -2.96 17.23 9.79
C PRO A 447 -3.66 16.49 8.65
N TRP A 448 -3.20 16.66 7.40
CA TRP A 448 -3.78 16.08 6.19
C TRP A 448 -3.00 14.86 5.64
N HIS A 449 -1.91 14.47 6.31
CA HIS A 449 -1.04 13.40 5.83
C HIS A 449 -0.72 12.40 6.93
N GLY A 450 -0.65 11.13 6.58
CA GLY A 450 -0.17 10.09 7.50
C GLY A 450 1.32 10.26 7.81
N ARG A 451 2.09 10.75 6.83
CA ARG A 451 3.53 10.97 6.97
C ARG A 451 3.99 12.17 6.13
N VAL A 452 4.91 12.98 6.67
CA VAL A 452 5.63 14.01 5.93
C VAL A 452 7.12 13.65 5.91
N TRP A 453 7.67 13.48 4.71
CA TRP A 453 9.07 13.16 4.48
C TRP A 453 9.85 14.43 4.13
N LEU A 454 11.07 14.59 4.67
CA LEU A 454 11.88 15.78 4.48
C LEU A 454 13.16 15.46 3.70
N GLY A 455 13.40 16.18 2.60
CA GLY A 455 14.61 16.17 1.81
C GLY A 455 15.42 17.44 1.99
N SER A 456 16.72 17.30 2.16
CA SER A 456 17.68 18.39 2.29
C SER A 456 19.09 17.86 2.02
N GLU A 457 20.08 18.73 1.85
CA GLU A 457 21.49 18.32 1.74
C GLU A 457 21.91 17.39 2.89
N LYS A 458 21.39 17.60 4.10
CA LYS A 458 21.72 16.80 5.30
C LYS A 458 21.16 15.38 5.25
N THR A 459 20.08 15.13 4.49
CA THR A 459 19.43 13.83 4.40
C THR A 459 19.89 13.02 3.20
N LEU A 460 20.67 13.61 2.30
CA LEU A 460 21.16 12.98 1.09
C LEU A 460 21.94 11.69 1.40
N GLY A 461 21.57 10.60 0.74
CA GLY A 461 22.20 9.28 0.90
C GLY A 461 21.98 8.61 2.27
N GLN A 462 21.21 9.22 3.18
CA GLN A 462 20.98 8.70 4.54
C GLN A 462 19.57 8.16 4.76
N ALA A 463 18.63 8.51 3.90
CA ALA A 463 17.24 8.12 4.04
C ALA A 463 16.76 7.32 2.82
N LEU A 464 15.81 6.42 3.05
CA LEU A 464 15.02 5.82 1.98
C LEU A 464 14.10 6.91 1.39
N GLY A 465 13.72 6.76 0.11
CA GLY A 465 12.80 7.70 -0.54
C GLY A 465 11.42 7.77 0.14
N PRO A 466 10.62 8.82 -0.14
CA PRO A 466 9.33 9.08 0.51
C PRO A 466 8.32 7.95 0.32
N GLY A 467 8.42 7.19 -0.77
CA GLY A 467 7.55 6.05 -1.06
C GLY A 467 7.80 4.79 -0.21
N ALA A 468 8.89 4.76 0.60
CA ALA A 468 9.17 3.61 1.45
C ALA A 468 8.32 3.66 2.74
N VAL A 469 7.69 2.53 3.06
CA VAL A 469 6.94 2.34 4.31
C VAL A 469 7.78 1.52 5.27
N LEU A 470 8.08 2.07 6.43
CA LEU A 470 8.87 1.38 7.46
C LEU A 470 7.91 0.82 8.52
N PRO A 471 8.11 -0.44 8.96
CA PRO A 471 7.19 -1.10 9.90
C PRO A 471 7.05 -0.40 11.26
N GLY A 472 8.03 0.41 11.65
CA GLY A 472 7.99 1.19 12.91
C GLY A 472 7.29 2.53 12.79
N THR A 473 6.76 2.88 11.62
CA THR A 473 6.06 4.14 11.37
C THR A 473 4.60 3.86 11.04
N ILE A 474 3.74 4.83 11.33
CA ILE A 474 2.33 4.76 10.92
C ILE A 474 2.27 4.84 9.39
N HIS A 475 1.60 3.86 8.79
CA HIS A 475 1.15 3.90 7.41
C HIS A 475 -0.36 4.03 7.40
N GLY A 476 -0.87 5.01 6.71
CA GLY A 476 -2.27 5.40 6.70
C GLY A 476 -2.38 6.89 6.47
N GLY A 477 -3.55 7.44 6.58
CA GLY A 477 -3.76 8.88 6.41
C GLY A 477 -5.20 9.30 6.65
N PRO A 478 -5.43 10.57 6.94
CA PRO A 478 -6.75 11.12 7.20
C PRO A 478 -7.57 11.29 5.92
N GLY A 479 -8.84 11.58 6.06
CA GLY A 479 -9.73 11.96 4.99
C GLY A 479 -9.86 10.87 3.92
N ARG A 480 -9.56 11.22 2.67
CA ARG A 480 -9.68 10.32 1.53
C ARG A 480 -8.74 9.09 1.61
N ALA A 481 -7.62 9.20 2.31
CA ALA A 481 -6.69 8.09 2.51
C ALA A 481 -7.26 6.94 3.37
N GLY A 482 -8.44 7.10 3.92
CA GLY A 482 -9.19 6.06 4.58
C GLY A 482 -9.32 6.22 6.10
N GLY A 483 -8.43 6.94 6.77
CA GLY A 483 -8.45 7.16 8.22
C GLY A 483 -8.04 5.93 9.02
N GLY A 484 -7.40 4.96 8.38
CA GLY A 484 -6.85 3.77 9.03
C GLY A 484 -5.35 3.94 9.33
N GLU A 485 -4.86 3.09 10.20
CA GLU A 485 -3.44 2.92 10.50
C GLU A 485 -3.07 1.45 10.26
N GLU A 486 -2.02 1.22 9.47
CA GLU A 486 -1.48 -0.10 9.18
C GLU A 486 -0.10 -0.31 9.81
#